data_369727f7d16fc675f0339c8911031498
#
_entry.id   369727f7d16fc675f0339c8911031498
#
_cell.length_a   1.000
_cell.length_b   1.000
_cell.length_c   1.000
_cell.angle_alpha   90.00
_cell.angle_beta   90.00
_cell.angle_gamma   90.00
#
_symmetry.space_group_name_H-M   'P 1'
#
loop_
_entity.id
_entity.type
_entity.pdbx_description
1 polymer ?
#
loop_
_entity_poly.entity_id
_entity_poly.type
_entity_poly.pdbx_seq_one_letter_code
_entity_poly.pdbx_strand_id
1 'polypeptide(L)'
;MRDMGKEGKEIGTLSESYNKSTEFTPASSAEKPKAIFCWSGGKDSAFALYKVLNEKEFEVTCLFTTVNENFKRVSMHGVKEELIEEQTKSIGIPLLKMYVKEGSNEEYEKNMETFLLEQKSKGVEYVIFGDIFLEDLRAYRDANLAKVGMKGVYPLWKQSTARLATEFITSGFKTITCCINDAYLSEKEVGKVFDLNFLKNLPEEVDPCGENGEFHTFCYDGPIFKKPIKIVAKEKVYKPLEIKTDSGHQTKPKTQGFWFCELSHE
;
A
#
# COMPACT_ATOMS: atom_id res chain seq x y z
N MET A 1 -38.59 -28.91 73.37
CA MET A 1 -37.64 -29.70 74.16
C MET A 1 -36.28 -29.44 73.62
N ARG A 2 -35.44 -28.88 74.47
CA ARG A 2 -33.96 -28.71 74.43
C ARG A 2 -33.44 -27.79 73.28
N ASP A 3 -33.03 -26.60 73.51
CA ASP A 3 -32.17 -25.93 74.50
C ASP A 3 -30.69 -25.93 74.07
N MET A 4 -30.18 -24.73 74.09
CA MET A 4 -28.75 -24.35 74.30
C MET A 4 -27.77 -24.61 73.17
N GLY A 5 -26.91 -23.72 72.77
CA GLY A 5 -26.13 -22.79 73.57
C GLY A 5 -25.41 -21.75 72.71
N LYS A 6 -25.23 -20.65 73.31
CA LYS A 6 -24.38 -19.53 72.90
C LYS A 6 -22.89 -19.88 72.99
N GLU A 7 -22.11 -19.49 72.03
CA GLU A 7 -20.72 -19.04 72.35
C GLU A 7 -20.30 -17.96 71.37
N GLY A 8 -20.04 -16.82 71.87
CA GLY A 8 -19.42 -15.72 71.17
C GLY A 8 -17.89 -15.92 71.04
N LYS A 9 -17.35 -15.53 69.92
CA LYS A 9 -15.93 -15.24 69.78
C LYS A 9 -15.71 -13.87 69.18
N GLU A 10 -14.95 -13.13 69.91
CA GLU A 10 -14.45 -11.78 69.63
C GLU A 10 -13.78 -11.72 68.26
N ILE A 11 -14.12 -10.72 67.51
CA ILE A 11 -13.41 -10.34 66.30
C ILE A 11 -12.37 -9.32 66.67
N GLY A 12 -11.12 -9.73 66.69
CA GLY A 12 -9.94 -8.88 66.87
C GLY A 12 -9.80 -7.95 65.69
N THR A 13 -9.71 -6.66 66.02
CA THR A 13 -9.27 -5.56 65.14
C THR A 13 -7.81 -5.79 64.73
N LEU A 14 -7.58 -6.01 63.44
CA LEU A 14 -6.30 -5.86 62.81
C LEU A 14 -6.33 -4.63 61.91
N SER A 15 -5.89 -3.54 62.45
CA SER A 15 -5.42 -2.35 61.72
C SER A 15 -3.99 -2.67 61.26
N GLU A 16 -3.76 -2.87 60.00
CA GLU A 16 -2.43 -2.71 59.41
C GLU A 16 -2.54 -2.12 58.00
N SER A 17 -2.19 -0.87 57.93
CA SER A 17 -1.35 -0.20 56.95
C SER A 17 -1.26 -0.79 55.56
N TYR A 18 -2.09 -0.34 54.62
CA TYR A 18 -1.81 -0.32 53.21
C TYR A 18 -1.47 1.07 52.76
N ASN A 19 -0.24 1.49 53.03
CA ASN A 19 0.33 2.69 52.46
C ASN A 19 1.53 2.24 51.61
N LYS A 20 1.29 1.90 50.33
CA LYS A 20 2.27 2.00 49.27
C LYS A 20 1.56 2.50 48.03
N SER A 21 1.60 3.82 47.90
CA SER A 21 1.46 4.49 46.60
C SER A 21 2.55 3.98 45.68
N THR A 22 2.27 2.94 44.91
CA THR A 22 3.02 2.65 43.67
C THR A 22 2.65 3.78 42.72
N GLU A 23 3.54 4.79 42.66
CA GLU A 23 3.53 5.74 41.55
C GLU A 23 3.52 4.93 40.26
N PHE A 24 2.39 5.04 39.55
CA PHE A 24 2.24 4.54 38.19
C PHE A 24 3.14 5.44 37.31
N THR A 25 4.39 5.05 37.14
CA THR A 25 5.24 5.62 36.11
C THR A 25 4.61 5.20 34.77
N PRO A 26 4.09 6.14 33.97
CA PRO A 26 3.63 5.76 32.63
C PRO A 26 4.82 5.17 31.91
N ALA A 27 4.64 3.97 31.37
CA ALA A 27 5.64 3.34 30.52
C ALA A 27 6.09 4.39 29.50
N SER A 28 7.38 4.64 29.42
CA SER A 28 8.00 5.48 28.41
C SER A 28 7.36 5.12 27.07
N SER A 29 6.79 6.10 26.38
CA SER A 29 6.28 5.91 25.02
C SER A 29 7.46 5.50 24.16
N ALA A 30 7.63 4.20 23.95
CA ALA A 30 8.68 3.69 23.07
C ALA A 30 8.47 4.39 21.72
N GLU A 31 9.52 5.00 21.18
CA GLU A 31 9.48 5.61 19.87
C GLU A 31 9.03 4.55 18.87
N LYS A 32 8.07 4.92 18.01
CA LYS A 32 7.57 4.01 16.98
C LYS A 32 8.69 3.67 16.01
N PRO A 33 8.80 2.42 15.56
CA PRO A 33 9.78 2.06 14.55
C PRO A 33 9.52 2.85 13.26
N LYS A 34 10.61 3.37 12.67
CA LYS A 34 10.55 4.15 11.45
C LYS A 34 10.38 3.26 10.23
N ALA A 35 9.48 3.66 9.35
CA ALA A 35 9.21 2.97 8.10
C ALA A 35 9.16 3.94 6.92
N ILE A 36 9.58 3.47 5.75
CA ILE A 36 9.23 4.08 4.46
C ILE A 36 8.09 3.30 3.85
N PHE A 37 7.26 3.96 3.06
CA PHE A 37 6.10 3.36 2.41
C PHE A 37 6.25 3.39 0.89
N CYS A 38 6.23 2.23 0.21
CA CYS A 38 6.26 2.12 -1.25
C CYS A 38 4.93 2.59 -1.83
N TRP A 39 4.97 3.74 -2.51
CA TRP A 39 3.79 4.44 -3.01
C TRP A 39 3.67 4.34 -4.52
N SER A 40 2.60 3.70 -5.00
CA SER A 40 2.26 3.64 -6.42
C SER A 40 1.22 4.68 -6.85
N GLY A 41 0.52 5.29 -5.90
CA GLY A 41 -0.61 6.19 -6.15
C GLY A 41 -1.93 5.48 -6.45
N GLY A 42 -1.94 4.15 -6.48
CA GLY A 42 -3.14 3.33 -6.73
C GLY A 42 -3.91 2.98 -5.46
N LYS A 43 -5.03 2.28 -5.64
CA LYS A 43 -5.96 1.92 -4.56
C LYS A 43 -5.32 1.08 -3.46
N ASP A 44 -4.47 0.08 -3.81
CA ASP A 44 -3.91 -0.84 -2.83
C ASP A 44 -2.88 -0.14 -1.95
N SER A 45 -1.99 0.67 -2.53
CA SER A 45 -1.08 1.50 -1.76
C SER A 45 -1.81 2.52 -0.88
N ALA A 46 -2.91 3.12 -1.38
CA ALA A 46 -3.72 4.06 -0.61
C ALA A 46 -4.41 3.37 0.58
N PHE A 47 -4.94 2.17 0.37
CA PHE A 47 -5.61 1.43 1.43
C PHE A 47 -4.65 0.84 2.46
N ALA A 48 -3.50 0.34 2.01
CA ALA A 48 -2.44 -0.11 2.91
C ALA A 48 -1.93 1.04 3.79
N LEU A 49 -1.69 2.22 3.21
CA LEU A 49 -1.30 3.40 3.98
C LEU A 49 -2.37 3.81 5.00
N TYR A 50 -3.64 3.78 4.59
CA TYR A 50 -4.76 4.07 5.49
C TYR A 50 -4.77 3.15 6.72
N LYS A 51 -4.60 1.83 6.50
CA LYS A 51 -4.53 0.86 7.61
C LYS A 51 -3.35 1.17 8.53
N VAL A 52 -2.16 1.36 7.99
CA VAL A 52 -0.95 1.68 8.77
C VAL A 52 -1.10 2.95 9.60
N LEU A 53 -1.66 4.01 9.02
CA LEU A 53 -1.87 5.28 9.72
C LEU A 53 -2.91 5.16 10.84
N ASN A 54 -3.93 4.31 10.69
CA ASN A 54 -4.94 4.04 11.72
C ASN A 54 -4.40 3.15 12.85
N GLU A 55 -3.62 2.13 12.53
CA GLU A 55 -3.00 1.22 13.49
C GLU A 55 -1.92 1.91 14.33
N LYS A 56 -1.27 2.93 13.77
CA LYS A 56 -0.25 3.76 14.44
C LYS A 56 0.94 2.99 15.01
N GLU A 57 1.24 1.84 14.45
CA GLU A 57 2.37 1.00 14.87
C GLU A 57 3.72 1.53 14.39
N PHE A 58 3.73 2.28 13.27
CA PHE A 58 4.91 2.81 12.63
C PHE A 58 4.90 4.34 12.56
N GLU A 59 6.09 4.94 12.53
CA GLU A 59 6.34 6.29 12.03
C GLU A 59 6.65 6.20 10.53
N VAL A 60 5.69 6.54 9.67
CA VAL A 60 5.92 6.59 8.21
C VAL A 60 6.67 7.88 7.89
N THR A 61 7.98 7.76 7.65
CA THR A 61 8.88 8.92 7.45
C THR A 61 8.75 9.53 6.06
N CYS A 62 8.49 8.70 5.04
CA CYS A 62 8.27 9.16 3.67
C CYS A 62 7.48 8.12 2.85
N LEU A 63 6.87 8.62 1.77
CA LEU A 63 6.38 7.82 0.65
C LEU A 63 7.52 7.70 -0.38
N PHE A 64 7.73 6.52 -0.93
CA PHE A 64 8.78 6.24 -1.90
C PHE A 64 8.19 5.70 -3.19
N THR A 65 8.61 6.23 -4.32
CA THR A 65 8.18 5.76 -5.65
C THR A 65 9.31 5.69 -6.65
N THR A 66 9.17 4.83 -7.65
CA THR A 66 10.08 4.75 -8.79
C THR A 66 9.45 5.43 -10.01
N VAL A 67 10.21 6.28 -10.66
CA VAL A 67 9.79 7.07 -11.81
C VAL A 67 10.66 6.73 -13.01
N ASN A 68 10.05 6.42 -14.14
CA ASN A 68 10.77 6.28 -15.38
C ASN A 68 11.40 7.63 -15.76
N GLU A 69 12.72 7.66 -15.93
CA GLU A 69 13.47 8.88 -16.15
C GLU A 69 13.09 9.58 -17.46
N ASN A 70 12.83 8.79 -18.52
CA ASN A 70 12.55 9.31 -19.86
C ASN A 70 11.12 9.86 -19.97
N PHE A 71 10.16 9.17 -19.36
CA PHE A 71 8.73 9.48 -19.52
C PHE A 71 8.14 10.30 -18.36
N LYS A 72 8.88 10.45 -17.25
CA LYS A 72 8.41 11.12 -16.03
C LYS A 72 7.08 10.54 -15.55
N ARG A 73 7.00 9.19 -15.55
CA ARG A 73 5.82 8.43 -15.13
C ARG A 73 6.19 7.37 -14.11
N VAL A 74 5.28 7.11 -13.20
CA VAL A 74 5.42 6.00 -12.26
C VAL A 74 5.39 4.68 -13.02
N SER A 75 6.30 3.81 -12.69
CA SER A 75 6.41 2.47 -13.30
C SER A 75 5.08 1.71 -13.15
N MET A 76 4.72 0.92 -14.16
CA MET A 76 3.49 0.11 -14.28
C MET A 76 2.18 0.91 -14.37
N HIS A 77 1.95 1.88 -13.49
CA HIS A 77 0.71 2.67 -13.49
C HIS A 77 0.61 3.68 -14.64
N GLY A 78 1.74 4.09 -15.21
CA GLY A 78 1.79 5.07 -16.29
C GLY A 78 1.36 6.49 -15.89
N VAL A 79 1.10 6.73 -14.62
CA VAL A 79 0.68 8.04 -14.08
C VAL A 79 1.85 9.00 -14.08
N LYS A 80 1.59 10.26 -14.43
CA LYS A 80 2.59 11.32 -14.43
C LYS A 80 3.11 11.60 -13.02
N GLU A 81 4.40 11.87 -12.92
CA GLU A 81 5.12 12.21 -11.69
C GLU A 81 4.44 13.35 -10.92
N GLU A 82 4.00 14.40 -11.62
CA GLU A 82 3.31 15.56 -11.05
C GLU A 82 2.05 15.20 -10.25
N LEU A 83 1.28 14.21 -10.71
CA LEU A 83 0.07 13.77 -10.00
C LEU A 83 0.41 13.02 -8.71
N ILE A 84 1.51 12.27 -8.68
CA ILE A 84 2.00 11.62 -7.46
C ILE A 84 2.47 12.66 -6.45
N GLU A 85 3.14 13.72 -6.90
CA GLU A 85 3.52 14.85 -6.04
C GLU A 85 2.31 15.54 -5.41
N GLU A 86 1.25 15.75 -6.20
CA GLU A 86 0.01 16.32 -5.67
C GLU A 86 -0.67 15.40 -4.63
N GLN A 87 -0.66 14.07 -4.86
CA GLN A 87 -1.16 13.12 -3.85
C GLN A 87 -0.37 13.29 -2.54
N THR A 88 0.95 13.25 -2.60
CA THR A 88 1.78 13.26 -1.39
C THR A 88 1.72 14.60 -0.66
N LYS A 89 1.59 15.72 -1.39
CA LYS A 89 1.29 17.04 -0.79
C LYS A 89 -0.05 17.04 -0.06
N SER A 90 -1.08 16.42 -0.65
CA SER A 90 -2.40 16.32 -0.03
C SER A 90 -2.38 15.40 1.19
N ILE A 91 -1.68 14.27 1.14
CA ILE A 91 -1.51 13.34 2.26
C ILE A 91 -0.69 14.02 3.37
N GLY A 92 0.33 14.78 3.01
CA GLY A 92 1.21 15.50 3.94
C GLY A 92 2.36 14.66 4.47
N ILE A 93 2.74 13.60 3.74
CA ILE A 93 3.94 12.79 3.99
C ILE A 93 4.94 13.09 2.87
N PRO A 94 6.25 13.32 3.18
CA PRO A 94 7.26 13.62 2.18
C PRO A 94 7.38 12.53 1.11
N LEU A 95 7.64 12.90 -0.16
CA LEU A 95 7.89 11.98 -1.26
C LEU A 95 9.38 11.89 -1.56
N LEU A 96 9.91 10.67 -1.59
CA LEU A 96 11.21 10.35 -2.17
C LEU A 96 11.01 9.62 -3.51
N LYS A 97 11.80 9.99 -4.50
CA LYS A 97 11.72 9.45 -5.86
C LYS A 97 13.06 8.84 -6.27
N MET A 98 13.00 7.65 -6.85
CA MET A 98 14.13 7.06 -7.53
C MET A 98 13.84 7.01 -9.03
N TYR A 99 14.70 7.66 -9.82
CA TYR A 99 14.58 7.61 -11.27
C TYR A 99 15.23 6.35 -11.81
N VAL A 100 14.52 5.67 -12.70
CA VAL A 100 14.95 4.41 -13.31
C VAL A 100 14.94 4.53 -14.82
N LYS A 101 15.98 3.99 -15.46
CA LYS A 101 16.05 3.85 -16.91
C LYS A 101 15.49 2.51 -17.35
N GLU A 102 14.93 2.45 -18.54
CA GLU A 102 14.50 1.17 -19.10
C GLU A 102 15.72 0.28 -19.41
N GLY A 103 15.60 -1.00 -19.05
CA GLY A 103 16.45 -2.06 -19.57
C GLY A 103 17.64 -2.50 -18.71
N SER A 104 17.83 -1.97 -17.48
CA SER A 104 18.93 -2.44 -16.61
C SER A 104 18.41 -2.84 -15.23
N ASN A 105 18.15 -4.16 -15.04
CA ASN A 105 17.81 -4.69 -13.73
C ASN A 105 18.96 -4.51 -12.73
N GLU A 106 20.21 -4.66 -13.14
CA GLU A 106 21.37 -4.50 -12.26
C GLU A 106 21.52 -3.06 -11.74
N GLU A 107 21.34 -2.06 -12.61
CA GLU A 107 21.38 -0.66 -12.21
C GLU A 107 20.24 -0.33 -11.25
N TYR A 108 19.04 -0.87 -11.53
CA TYR A 108 17.88 -0.74 -10.63
C TYR A 108 18.17 -1.31 -9.24
N GLU A 109 18.66 -2.56 -9.16
CA GLU A 109 18.96 -3.22 -7.90
C GLU A 109 20.03 -2.46 -7.10
N LYS A 110 21.11 -2.02 -7.75
CA LYS A 110 22.16 -1.23 -7.11
C LYS A 110 21.66 0.11 -6.58
N ASN A 111 20.85 0.81 -7.35
CA ASN A 111 20.27 2.09 -6.93
C ASN A 111 19.30 1.89 -5.76
N MET A 112 18.50 0.82 -5.79
CA MET A 112 17.60 0.46 -4.70
C MET A 112 18.35 0.11 -3.42
N GLU A 113 19.40 -0.70 -3.51
CA GLU A 113 20.27 -1.03 -2.37
C GLU A 113 20.89 0.22 -1.76
N THR A 114 21.44 1.11 -2.60
CA THR A 114 22.03 2.38 -2.15
C THR A 114 20.99 3.25 -1.43
N PHE A 115 19.80 3.38 -2.00
CA PHE A 115 18.69 4.12 -1.40
C PHE A 115 18.29 3.52 -0.03
N LEU A 116 18.14 2.21 0.05
CA LEU A 116 17.74 1.53 1.29
C LEU A 116 18.79 1.68 2.39
N LEU A 117 20.08 1.57 2.05
CA LEU A 117 21.18 1.80 2.99
C LEU A 117 21.21 3.25 3.52
N GLU A 118 20.92 4.23 2.65
CA GLU A 118 20.80 5.63 3.07
C GLU A 118 19.61 5.81 4.05
N GLN A 119 18.44 5.22 3.77
CA GLN A 119 17.31 5.31 4.69
C GLN A 119 17.59 4.59 6.01
N LYS A 120 18.25 3.45 5.96
CA LYS A 120 18.67 2.73 7.18
C LYS A 120 19.60 3.55 8.06
N SER A 121 20.54 4.29 7.47
CA SER A 121 21.43 5.19 8.23
C SER A 121 20.68 6.31 8.96
N LYS A 122 19.45 6.63 8.53
CA LYS A 122 18.51 7.56 9.18
C LYS A 122 17.61 6.91 10.23
N GLY A 123 17.84 5.62 10.52
CA GLY A 123 17.10 4.85 11.51
C GLY A 123 15.82 4.19 10.97
N VAL A 124 15.63 4.10 9.65
CA VAL A 124 14.51 3.36 9.06
C VAL A 124 14.81 1.87 9.12
N GLU A 125 13.87 1.09 9.66
CA GLU A 125 14.01 -0.36 9.81
C GLU A 125 13.05 -1.15 8.93
N TYR A 126 11.95 -0.53 8.50
CA TYR A 126 10.87 -1.19 7.79
C TYR A 126 10.55 -0.54 6.46
N VAL A 127 10.14 -1.37 5.49
CA VAL A 127 9.58 -0.93 4.21
C VAL A 127 8.18 -1.52 4.06
N ILE A 128 7.19 -0.67 3.84
CA ILE A 128 5.78 -1.06 3.78
C ILE A 128 5.32 -1.11 2.33
N PHE A 129 4.62 -2.17 1.95
CA PHE A 129 4.13 -2.44 0.60
C PHE A 129 2.62 -2.70 0.60
N GLY A 130 1.96 -2.35 -0.49
CA GLY A 130 0.54 -2.60 -0.71
C GLY A 130 0.21 -3.93 -1.38
N ASP A 131 1.16 -4.88 -1.45
CA ASP A 131 0.97 -6.17 -2.12
C ASP A 131 -0.02 -7.06 -1.34
N ILE A 132 -0.86 -7.84 -2.07
CA ILE A 132 -1.94 -8.63 -1.47
C ILE A 132 -1.60 -10.12 -1.41
N PHE A 133 -1.18 -10.75 -2.53
CA PHE A 133 -0.91 -12.20 -2.52
C PHE A 133 0.21 -12.69 -3.48
N LEU A 134 0.93 -11.83 -4.17
CA LEU A 134 2.02 -12.22 -5.09
C LEU A 134 3.24 -12.72 -4.31
N GLU A 135 3.31 -14.04 -4.05
CA GLU A 135 4.32 -14.65 -3.18
C GLU A 135 5.76 -14.49 -3.72
N ASP A 136 5.96 -14.65 -5.03
CA ASP A 136 7.27 -14.49 -5.65
C ASP A 136 7.79 -13.05 -5.53
N LEU A 137 6.90 -12.07 -5.72
CA LEU A 137 7.24 -10.66 -5.57
C LEU A 137 7.60 -10.33 -4.12
N ARG A 138 6.83 -10.83 -3.17
CA ARG A 138 7.14 -10.67 -1.75
C ARG A 138 8.48 -11.31 -1.38
N ALA A 139 8.72 -12.55 -1.82
CA ALA A 139 9.98 -13.25 -1.56
C ALA A 139 11.18 -12.47 -2.13
N TYR A 140 11.05 -11.92 -3.35
CA TYR A 140 12.06 -11.06 -3.96
C TYR A 140 12.32 -9.79 -3.12
N ARG A 141 11.25 -9.10 -2.67
CA ARG A 141 11.36 -7.90 -1.83
C ARG A 141 12.04 -8.21 -0.48
N ASP A 142 11.56 -9.25 0.21
CA ASP A 142 12.09 -9.66 1.51
C ASP A 142 13.58 -10.06 1.41
N ALA A 143 13.97 -10.76 0.34
CA ALA A 143 15.36 -11.12 0.10
C ALA A 143 16.25 -9.88 -0.12
N ASN A 144 15.79 -8.87 -0.87
CA ASN A 144 16.54 -7.64 -1.07
C ASN A 144 16.64 -6.78 0.20
N LEU A 145 15.55 -6.70 0.98
CA LEU A 145 15.56 -5.99 2.26
C LEU A 145 16.49 -6.65 3.28
N ALA A 146 16.53 -7.99 3.30
CA ALA A 146 17.42 -8.73 4.19
C ALA A 146 18.91 -8.43 3.93
N LYS A 147 19.32 -8.17 2.66
CA LYS A 147 20.71 -7.79 2.32
C LYS A 147 21.16 -6.53 3.07
N VAL A 148 20.24 -5.59 3.27
CA VAL A 148 20.50 -4.32 3.97
C VAL A 148 20.03 -4.36 5.43
N GLY A 149 19.53 -5.50 5.93
CA GLY A 149 19.06 -5.68 7.30
C GLY A 149 17.79 -4.89 7.62
N MET A 150 16.91 -4.69 6.66
CA MET A 150 15.57 -4.11 6.80
C MET A 150 14.50 -5.21 6.68
N LYS A 151 13.25 -4.88 7.02
CA LYS A 151 12.13 -5.83 7.01
C LYS A 151 10.96 -5.30 6.20
N GLY A 152 10.29 -6.19 5.44
CA GLY A 152 9.06 -5.90 4.73
C GLY A 152 7.83 -5.96 5.64
N VAL A 153 6.86 -5.07 5.43
CA VAL A 153 5.54 -5.06 6.07
C VAL A 153 4.48 -5.02 4.99
N TYR A 154 3.48 -5.88 5.11
CA TYR A 154 2.46 -6.10 4.07
C TYR A 154 1.05 -6.05 4.69
N PRO A 155 0.46 -4.86 4.91
CA PRO A 155 -0.80 -4.70 5.65
C PRO A 155 -2.02 -5.38 5.03
N LEU A 156 -1.98 -5.66 3.71
CA LEU A 156 -3.07 -6.29 2.97
C LEU A 156 -2.83 -7.78 2.70
N TRP A 157 -1.73 -8.34 3.19
CA TRP A 157 -1.29 -9.67 2.81
C TRP A 157 -2.30 -10.78 3.09
N LYS A 158 -2.57 -11.61 2.06
CA LYS A 158 -3.50 -12.76 2.10
C LYS A 158 -4.93 -12.41 2.52
N GLN A 159 -5.33 -11.15 2.41
CA GLN A 159 -6.73 -10.78 2.58
C GLN A 159 -7.52 -11.03 1.28
N SER A 160 -8.82 -11.28 1.41
CA SER A 160 -9.71 -11.45 0.26
C SER A 160 -9.78 -10.16 -0.56
N THR A 161 -9.42 -10.22 -1.86
CA THR A 161 -9.43 -9.08 -2.77
C THR A 161 -10.83 -8.51 -2.97
N ALA A 162 -11.86 -9.35 -3.01
CA ALA A 162 -13.25 -8.90 -3.08
C ALA A 162 -13.67 -8.11 -1.83
N ARG A 163 -13.22 -8.54 -0.65
CA ARG A 163 -13.46 -7.81 0.59
C ARG A 163 -12.66 -6.50 0.61
N LEU A 164 -11.37 -6.53 0.28
CA LEU A 164 -10.53 -5.34 0.23
C LEU A 164 -11.07 -4.27 -0.73
N ALA A 165 -11.49 -4.67 -1.94
CA ALA A 165 -12.07 -3.77 -2.92
C ALA A 165 -13.36 -3.09 -2.40
N THR A 166 -14.22 -3.87 -1.74
CA THR A 166 -15.45 -3.35 -1.13
C THR A 166 -15.16 -2.42 0.05
N GLU A 167 -14.26 -2.82 0.95
CA GLU A 167 -13.83 -1.99 2.10
C GLU A 167 -13.19 -0.68 1.63
N PHE A 168 -12.35 -0.71 0.61
CA PHE A 168 -11.75 0.48 0.02
C PHE A 168 -12.81 1.48 -0.44
N ILE A 169 -13.79 1.04 -1.23
CA ILE A 169 -14.85 1.88 -1.75
C ILE A 169 -15.72 2.43 -0.61
N THR A 170 -16.14 1.57 0.31
CA THR A 170 -17.01 1.96 1.44
C THR A 170 -16.32 2.83 2.48
N SER A 171 -15.00 2.80 2.55
CA SER A 171 -14.21 3.73 3.36
C SER A 171 -14.13 5.15 2.79
N GLY A 172 -14.76 5.40 1.64
CA GLY A 172 -14.85 6.74 1.04
C GLY A 172 -13.70 7.12 0.12
N PHE A 173 -12.84 6.17 -0.25
CA PHE A 173 -11.84 6.41 -1.28
C PHE A 173 -12.47 6.58 -2.65
N LYS A 174 -11.84 7.45 -3.47
CA LYS A 174 -12.20 7.62 -4.88
C LYS A 174 -10.99 7.39 -5.75
N THR A 175 -11.16 6.54 -6.74
CA THR A 175 -10.07 6.16 -7.64
C THR A 175 -10.61 5.92 -9.06
N ILE A 176 -9.74 6.03 -10.03
CA ILE A 176 -10.03 5.85 -11.46
C ILE A 176 -9.06 4.80 -12.01
N THR A 177 -9.54 3.95 -12.92
CA THR A 177 -8.67 3.02 -13.66
C THR A 177 -7.78 3.81 -14.62
N CYS A 178 -6.47 3.76 -14.45
CA CYS A 178 -5.51 4.50 -15.29
C CYS A 178 -4.78 3.63 -16.31
N CYS A 179 -4.75 2.31 -16.09
CA CYS A 179 -4.16 1.34 -17.00
C CYS A 179 -4.97 0.06 -16.95
N ILE A 180 -5.19 -0.59 -18.08
CA ILE A 180 -5.81 -1.93 -18.17
C ILE A 180 -5.03 -2.82 -19.14
N ASN A 181 -5.05 -4.11 -18.86
CA ASN A 181 -4.49 -5.16 -19.68
C ASN A 181 -5.57 -5.67 -20.65
N ASP A 182 -5.29 -5.62 -21.95
CA ASP A 182 -6.24 -5.98 -23.02
C ASP A 182 -6.62 -7.46 -23.06
N ALA A 183 -5.88 -8.31 -22.34
CA ALA A 183 -6.22 -9.73 -22.21
C ALA A 183 -7.44 -9.97 -21.31
N TYR A 184 -7.78 -9.02 -20.46
CA TYR A 184 -8.80 -9.17 -19.41
C TYR A 184 -9.94 -8.16 -19.54
N LEU A 185 -9.62 -6.93 -19.91
CA LEU A 185 -10.57 -5.83 -19.98
C LEU A 185 -10.45 -5.08 -21.31
N SER A 186 -11.52 -4.39 -21.70
CA SER A 186 -11.53 -3.60 -22.93
C SER A 186 -11.20 -2.11 -22.65
N GLU A 187 -10.96 -1.35 -23.73
CA GLU A 187 -10.76 0.11 -23.65
C GLU A 187 -11.87 0.83 -22.87
N LYS A 188 -13.08 0.24 -22.80
CA LYS A 188 -14.22 0.87 -22.12
C LYS A 188 -14.02 0.97 -20.62
N GLU A 189 -13.22 0.09 -20.03
CA GLU A 189 -12.96 0.02 -18.61
C GLU A 189 -11.86 0.98 -18.14
N VAL A 190 -10.97 1.45 -19.03
CA VAL A 190 -9.96 2.46 -18.67
C VAL A 190 -10.60 3.85 -18.58
N GLY A 191 -10.23 4.61 -17.55
CA GLY A 191 -10.80 5.93 -17.27
C GLY A 191 -12.14 5.87 -16.53
N LYS A 192 -12.56 4.70 -16.04
CA LYS A 192 -13.76 4.55 -15.19
C LYS A 192 -13.45 4.74 -13.72
N VAL A 193 -14.40 5.26 -13.00
CA VAL A 193 -14.35 5.28 -11.52
C VAL A 193 -14.46 3.85 -11.02
N PHE A 194 -13.58 3.50 -10.11
CA PHE A 194 -13.59 2.22 -9.41
C PHE A 194 -14.57 2.29 -8.23
N ASP A 195 -15.79 1.87 -8.48
CA ASP A 195 -16.90 1.86 -7.54
C ASP A 195 -17.58 0.47 -7.46
N LEU A 196 -18.65 0.35 -6.67
CA LEU A 196 -19.40 -0.91 -6.56
C LEU A 196 -20.01 -1.36 -7.89
N ASN A 197 -20.36 -0.42 -8.76
CA ASN A 197 -20.87 -0.74 -10.09
C ASN A 197 -19.76 -1.28 -11.00
N PHE A 198 -18.56 -0.72 -10.92
CA PHE A 198 -17.38 -1.26 -11.61
C PHE A 198 -17.11 -2.70 -11.16
N LEU A 199 -17.08 -2.98 -9.84
CA LEU A 199 -16.86 -4.33 -9.31
C LEU A 199 -17.92 -5.32 -9.78
N LYS A 200 -19.18 -4.92 -9.76
CA LYS A 200 -20.30 -5.77 -10.22
C LYS A 200 -20.21 -6.18 -11.67
N ASN A 201 -19.59 -5.36 -12.50
CA ASN A 201 -19.48 -5.58 -13.96
C ASN A 201 -18.11 -6.15 -14.37
N LEU A 202 -17.22 -6.45 -13.43
CA LEU A 202 -15.98 -7.15 -13.74
C LEU A 202 -16.27 -8.57 -14.25
N PRO A 203 -15.55 -9.06 -15.26
CA PRO A 203 -15.55 -10.48 -15.64
C PRO A 203 -15.12 -11.36 -14.44
N GLU A 204 -15.66 -12.56 -14.35
CA GLU A 204 -15.41 -13.49 -13.24
C GLU A 204 -13.91 -13.85 -13.08
N GLU A 205 -13.18 -13.90 -14.20
CA GLU A 205 -11.75 -14.19 -14.25
C GLU A 205 -10.84 -13.02 -13.83
N VAL A 206 -11.39 -11.82 -13.62
CA VAL A 206 -10.64 -10.61 -13.23
C VAL A 206 -10.63 -10.49 -11.71
N ASP A 207 -9.44 -10.41 -11.13
CA ASP A 207 -9.31 -10.16 -9.70
C ASP A 207 -9.92 -8.80 -9.31
N PRO A 208 -10.78 -8.74 -8.27
CA PRO A 208 -11.43 -7.49 -7.85
C PRO A 208 -10.46 -6.35 -7.50
N CYS A 209 -9.22 -6.67 -7.13
CA CYS A 209 -8.16 -5.69 -6.92
C CYS A 209 -7.23 -5.52 -8.14
N GLY A 210 -7.33 -6.35 -9.18
CA GLY A 210 -6.43 -6.32 -10.33
C GLY A 210 -5.01 -6.75 -9.96
N GLU A 211 -4.87 -7.64 -8.98
CA GLU A 211 -3.55 -8.01 -8.41
C GLU A 211 -2.70 -8.82 -9.38
N ASN A 212 -3.30 -9.53 -10.35
CA ASN A 212 -2.57 -10.25 -11.40
C ASN A 212 -2.19 -9.36 -12.59
N GLY A 213 -2.28 -8.04 -12.46
CA GLY A 213 -1.94 -7.08 -13.51
C GLY A 213 -3.06 -6.84 -14.53
N GLU A 214 -4.32 -7.12 -14.16
CA GLU A 214 -5.48 -6.88 -15.02
C GLU A 214 -5.76 -5.40 -15.21
N PHE A 215 -5.58 -4.60 -14.15
CA PHE A 215 -5.73 -3.15 -14.21
C PHE A 215 -4.97 -2.44 -13.09
N HIS A 216 -4.63 -1.18 -13.32
CA HIS A 216 -4.08 -0.27 -12.33
C HIS A 216 -4.96 0.96 -12.17
N THR A 217 -4.86 1.60 -11.02
CA THR A 217 -5.72 2.72 -10.65
C THR A 217 -4.92 3.91 -10.15
N PHE A 218 -5.53 5.09 -10.17
CA PHE A 218 -5.05 6.31 -9.55
C PHE A 218 -6.05 6.80 -8.51
N CYS A 219 -5.61 6.89 -7.25
CA CYS A 219 -6.44 7.34 -6.14
C CYS A 219 -6.38 8.87 -6.03
N TYR A 220 -7.53 9.54 -6.11
CA TYR A 220 -7.57 11.01 -6.15
C TYR A 220 -8.30 11.64 -4.95
N ASP A 221 -8.96 10.83 -4.09
CA ASP A 221 -9.63 11.30 -2.88
C ASP A 221 -9.80 10.15 -1.88
N GLY A 222 -9.99 10.47 -0.61
CA GLY A 222 -10.26 9.51 0.45
C GLY A 222 -9.72 9.94 1.81
N PRO A 223 -9.87 9.10 2.85
CA PRO A 223 -9.59 9.47 4.24
C PRO A 223 -8.16 9.92 4.55
N ILE A 224 -7.17 9.52 3.72
CA ILE A 224 -5.76 9.91 3.90
C ILE A 224 -5.42 11.26 3.26
N PHE A 225 -6.32 11.81 2.43
CA PHE A 225 -6.09 13.07 1.72
C PHE A 225 -6.69 14.25 2.51
N LYS A 226 -5.94 15.33 2.68
CA LYS A 226 -6.43 16.59 3.27
C LYS A 226 -7.40 17.32 2.33
N LYS A 227 -7.23 17.11 1.02
CA LYS A 227 -8.09 17.63 -0.05
C LYS A 227 -8.03 16.69 -1.27
N PRO A 228 -9.11 16.57 -2.04
CA PRO A 228 -9.10 15.81 -3.29
C PRO A 228 -8.07 16.35 -4.29
N ILE A 229 -7.50 15.45 -5.09
CA ILE A 229 -6.70 15.81 -6.26
C ILE A 229 -7.65 16.04 -7.41
N LYS A 230 -7.64 17.24 -7.95
CA LYS A 230 -8.46 17.56 -9.11
C LYS A 230 -7.85 16.99 -10.37
N ILE A 231 -8.50 16.01 -10.96
CA ILE A 231 -8.03 15.31 -12.15
C ILE A 231 -9.02 15.42 -13.30
N VAL A 232 -8.48 15.45 -14.51
CA VAL A 232 -9.24 15.32 -15.75
C VAL A 232 -8.74 14.09 -16.50
N ALA A 233 -9.65 13.16 -16.79
CA ALA A 233 -9.39 12.07 -17.72
C ALA A 233 -9.40 12.61 -19.16
N LYS A 234 -8.32 12.36 -19.89
CA LYS A 234 -8.15 12.80 -21.29
C LYS A 234 -8.26 11.61 -22.24
N GLU A 235 -7.43 11.62 -23.28
CA GLU A 235 -7.38 10.56 -24.27
C GLU A 235 -6.99 9.21 -23.69
N LYS A 236 -7.44 8.15 -24.35
CA LYS A 236 -7.06 6.79 -24.12
C LYS A 236 -5.99 6.39 -25.13
N VAL A 237 -4.88 5.85 -24.63
CA VAL A 237 -3.73 5.51 -25.47
C VAL A 237 -3.44 4.01 -25.34
N TYR A 238 -3.41 3.30 -26.45
CA TYR A 238 -2.99 1.91 -26.50
C TYR A 238 -1.48 1.79 -26.69
N LYS A 239 -0.82 0.98 -25.87
CA LYS A 239 0.59 0.64 -26.01
C LYS A 239 0.72 -0.86 -26.19
N PRO A 240 1.18 -1.34 -27.36
CA PRO A 240 1.42 -2.76 -27.57
C PRO A 240 2.57 -3.22 -26.68
N LEU A 241 2.48 -4.49 -26.24
CA LEU A 241 3.58 -5.14 -25.55
C LEU A 241 4.66 -5.53 -26.57
N GLU A 242 5.82 -4.92 -26.47
CA GLU A 242 6.98 -5.32 -27.30
C GLU A 242 7.52 -6.65 -26.80
N ILE A 243 7.16 -7.74 -27.50
CA ILE A 243 7.69 -9.07 -27.20
C ILE A 243 9.02 -9.22 -27.93
N LYS A 244 10.12 -9.16 -27.19
CA LYS A 244 11.41 -9.65 -27.71
C LYS A 244 11.34 -11.16 -27.75
N THR A 245 11.02 -11.70 -28.94
CA THR A 245 11.00 -13.16 -29.17
C THR A 245 12.44 -13.66 -29.27
N ASP A 246 12.95 -14.24 -28.19
CA ASP A 246 13.99 -15.24 -28.30
C ASP A 246 13.34 -16.57 -28.72
N SER A 247 13.70 -16.95 -29.92
CA SER A 247 13.47 -18.20 -30.66
C SER A 247 12.78 -19.36 -29.95
N GLY A 248 11.65 -19.83 -30.49
CA GLY A 248 11.40 -21.23 -30.67
C GLY A 248 10.11 -21.87 -30.20
N HIS A 249 9.33 -21.30 -29.27
CA HIS A 249 7.99 -21.84 -28.91
C HIS A 249 7.00 -20.67 -28.74
N GLN A 250 6.26 -20.41 -29.81
CA GLN A 250 5.27 -19.33 -29.87
C GLN A 250 3.91 -19.83 -29.38
N THR A 251 3.70 -19.78 -28.09
CA THR A 251 2.36 -19.47 -27.60
C THR A 251 2.28 -17.93 -27.53
N LYS A 252 1.43 -17.32 -28.39
CA LYS A 252 1.21 -15.85 -28.29
C LYS A 252 0.77 -15.55 -26.87
N PRO A 253 1.40 -14.58 -26.19
CA PRO A 253 0.93 -14.20 -24.86
C PRO A 253 -0.52 -13.74 -24.94
N LYS A 254 -1.30 -14.01 -23.91
CA LYS A 254 -2.70 -13.58 -23.83
C LYS A 254 -2.80 -12.05 -23.91
N THR A 255 -1.89 -11.35 -23.23
CA THR A 255 -1.74 -9.90 -23.25
C THR A 255 -1.01 -9.47 -24.52
N GLN A 256 -1.61 -8.58 -25.31
CA GLN A 256 -1.00 -7.97 -26.50
C GLN A 256 -0.59 -6.51 -26.23
N GLY A 257 -1.14 -5.88 -25.22
CA GLY A 257 -0.83 -4.52 -24.84
C GLY A 257 -1.68 -4.00 -23.69
N PHE A 258 -1.53 -2.70 -23.46
CA PHE A 258 -2.21 -2.01 -22.38
C PHE A 258 -2.88 -0.74 -22.88
N TRP A 259 -4.09 -0.50 -22.40
CA TRP A 259 -4.78 0.78 -22.54
C TRP A 259 -4.48 1.68 -21.35
N PHE A 260 -4.03 2.89 -21.60
CA PHE A 260 -3.80 3.92 -20.60
C PHE A 260 -4.81 5.06 -20.75
N CYS A 261 -5.33 5.55 -19.63
CA CYS A 261 -6.05 6.81 -19.57
C CYS A 261 -5.06 7.92 -19.19
N GLU A 262 -4.88 8.89 -20.07
CA GLU A 262 -4.11 10.07 -19.74
C GLU A 262 -4.84 10.89 -18.68
N LEU A 263 -4.17 11.09 -17.55
CA LEU A 263 -4.66 11.92 -16.46
C LEU A 263 -3.83 13.22 -16.40
N SER A 264 -4.51 14.33 -16.15
CA SER A 264 -3.86 15.60 -15.87
C SER A 264 -4.53 16.31 -14.71
N HIS A 265 -3.82 17.22 -14.08
CA HIS A 265 -4.43 18.19 -13.17
C HIS A 265 -5.41 19.09 -13.94
N GLU A 266 -6.51 19.47 -13.26
CA GLU A 266 -7.50 20.42 -13.77
C GLU A 266 -6.91 21.85 -13.87
#